data_bfb08a558591456bfdff3a26f7ca641a
#
_entry.id   bfb08a558591456bfdff3a26f7ca641a
#
_cell.length_a   1.000
_cell.length_b   1.000
_cell.length_c   1.000
_cell.angle_alpha   90.00
_cell.angle_beta   90.00
_cell.angle_gamma   90.00
#
_symmetry.space_group_name_H-M   'P 1'
#
loop_
_entity.id
_entity.type
_entity.pdbx_description
1 polymer ?
#
loop_
_entity_poly.entity_id
_entity_poly.type
_entity_poly.pdbx_seq_one_letter_code
_entity_poly.pdbx_strand_id
1 'polypeptide(L)'
;MMLLICALLLAGCNEKAPAQAAAAVTETPETAAPETAAPTDVPTPTPTVEVVEIVLTPAPTAAPTDTPEPTDTPTPTDTPVPTATPTPDCLHGGDHPDVFQTGEPVKTETSYVSENVCITIQRIEDPEGFPKPMVCFVADIYIEDITSLRSAWSKDTLRDSANAPGDVLDLMAREDALLMINGDYVSKWNFGCVVKNGQVARQVDNPRYDACVLLRDGTLLTLDGDKTSSEQILAMDPWQAWCFGPALLDENGHAKETFNSSLIGPNPRTVLGYYAPGHYCFVVVEGRRDKYSKGMNLQQLSRFMESLGCTAAYNMDGGDSSVLAFDGQRVSKPRSRRSVPDVIYICEPRKEK
;
A
#
# COMPACT_ATOMS: atom_id res chain seq x y z
N MET A 1 -28.37 62.81 3.18
CA MET A 1 -29.34 63.32 4.19
C MET A 1 -29.42 62.24 5.25
N MET A 2 -28.96 62.66 6.45
CA MET A 2 -29.04 62.08 7.82
C MET A 2 -28.55 60.63 8.00
N LEU A 3 -27.36 60.38 8.57
CA LEU A 3 -26.87 60.66 9.96
C LEU A 3 -27.87 60.23 11.05
N LEU A 4 -27.54 59.16 11.77
CA LEU A 4 -27.50 59.19 13.21
C LEU A 4 -26.60 58.16 13.83
N ILE A 5 -25.64 58.65 14.54
CA ILE A 5 -24.71 58.09 15.50
C ILE A 5 -25.50 57.82 16.81
N CYS A 6 -25.18 56.72 17.49
CA CYS A 6 -25.22 56.72 18.96
C CYS A 6 -24.20 55.70 19.50
N ALA A 7 -23.24 56.28 20.18
CA ALA A 7 -22.23 55.63 21.01
C ALA A 7 -22.64 55.70 22.48
N LEU A 8 -21.84 55.06 23.33
CA LEU A 8 -21.74 55.08 24.80
C LEU A 8 -22.56 54.00 25.54
N LEU A 9 -22.04 53.27 26.53
CA LEU A 9 -21.14 53.62 27.63
C LEU A 9 -20.51 52.37 28.26
N LEU A 10 -19.29 52.52 28.74
CA LEU A 10 -18.51 51.76 29.69
C LEU A 10 -19.11 51.61 31.08
N ALA A 11 -18.94 50.44 31.71
CA ALA A 11 -18.68 50.26 33.15
C ALA A 11 -18.35 48.77 33.31
N GLY A 12 -17.23 48.26 33.70
CA GLY A 12 -16.30 48.58 34.76
C GLY A 12 -16.78 48.07 36.11
N CYS A 13 -16.43 46.76 36.48
CA CYS A 13 -16.22 46.41 37.88
C CYS A 13 -15.39 45.12 37.98
N ASN A 14 -14.33 45.29 38.64
CA ASN A 14 -13.32 44.38 39.16
C ASN A 14 -13.88 43.75 40.44
N GLU A 15 -13.76 42.43 40.64
CA GLU A 15 -13.58 41.84 41.96
C GLU A 15 -13.13 40.39 41.93
N LYS A 16 -11.89 40.20 42.43
CA LYS A 16 -11.38 39.23 43.39
C LYS A 16 -11.66 37.72 43.19
N ALA A 17 -10.58 37.03 42.98
CA ALA A 17 -10.39 35.62 43.35
C ALA A 17 -10.46 35.42 44.88
N PRO A 18 -10.90 34.30 45.37
CA PRO A 18 -10.46 33.76 46.63
C PRO A 18 -9.63 32.46 46.47
N ALA A 19 -8.76 32.38 47.44
CA ALA A 19 -7.69 31.49 47.73
C ALA A 19 -8.01 29.97 47.77
N GLN A 20 -6.94 29.24 47.58
CA GLN A 20 -6.62 27.86 47.94
C GLN A 20 -7.36 27.28 49.13
N ALA A 21 -7.85 26.05 48.96
CA ALA A 21 -7.99 25.08 50.04
C ALA A 21 -7.20 23.83 49.63
N ALA A 22 -6.12 23.58 50.39
CA ALA A 22 -5.37 22.35 50.39
C ALA A 22 -6.22 21.23 50.99
N ALA A 23 -6.45 20.15 50.25
CA ALA A 23 -7.03 18.93 50.80
C ALA A 23 -5.90 17.89 50.96
N ALA A 24 -5.81 17.37 52.18
CA ALA A 24 -4.84 16.46 52.71
C ALA A 24 -4.79 15.13 51.90
N VAL A 25 -3.59 14.68 51.64
CA VAL A 25 -3.25 13.33 51.18
C VAL A 25 -3.47 12.39 52.35
N THR A 26 -4.45 11.51 52.25
CA THR A 26 -4.59 10.36 53.15
C THR A 26 -3.85 9.17 52.49
N GLU A 27 -2.72 8.82 53.08
CA GLU A 27 -2.01 7.60 52.76
C GLU A 27 -2.84 6.39 53.22
N THR A 28 -3.15 5.49 52.30
CA THR A 28 -3.67 4.15 52.57
C THR A 28 -2.49 3.17 52.63
N PRO A 29 -2.44 2.27 53.60
CA PRO A 29 -1.29 1.42 53.81
C PRO A 29 -1.17 0.35 52.72
N GLU A 30 0.04 0.22 52.23
CA GLU A 30 0.55 -0.77 51.31
C GLU A 30 0.33 -2.19 51.87
N THR A 31 -0.52 -2.96 51.21
CA THR A 31 -0.69 -4.40 51.51
C THR A 31 0.44 -5.15 50.80
N ALA A 32 1.34 -5.71 51.59
CA ALA A 32 2.43 -6.57 51.15
C ALA A 32 1.89 -7.77 50.37
N ALA A 33 2.38 -7.95 49.16
CA ALA A 33 2.19 -9.15 48.34
C ALA A 33 2.97 -10.33 48.95
N PRO A 34 2.47 -11.56 48.92
CA PRO A 34 3.19 -12.71 49.45
C PRO A 34 4.38 -13.05 48.55
N GLU A 35 5.49 -13.25 49.15
CA GLU A 35 6.78 -13.72 48.63
C GLU A 35 6.59 -15.09 47.96
N THR A 36 6.71 -15.13 46.63
CA THR A 36 6.66 -16.36 45.84
C THR A 36 8.02 -17.04 45.97
N ALA A 37 8.05 -18.19 46.60
CA ALA A 37 9.23 -19.03 46.75
C ALA A 37 9.84 -19.38 45.39
N ALA A 38 11.16 -19.28 45.28
CA ALA A 38 11.94 -19.68 44.14
C ALA A 38 11.76 -21.18 43.83
N PRO A 39 11.66 -21.60 42.58
CA PRO A 39 11.64 -23.00 42.20
C PRO A 39 13.03 -23.60 42.41
N THR A 40 13.04 -24.72 43.17
CA THR A 40 14.20 -25.56 43.41
C THR A 40 14.70 -26.16 42.10
N ASP A 41 15.97 -25.97 41.78
CA ASP A 41 16.66 -26.59 40.66
C ASP A 41 16.60 -28.12 40.75
N VAL A 42 15.87 -28.70 39.80
CA VAL A 42 15.92 -30.14 39.50
C VAL A 42 17.00 -30.33 38.44
N PRO A 43 18.05 -31.13 38.66
CA PRO A 43 19.07 -31.33 37.64
C PRO A 43 18.50 -32.12 36.46
N THR A 44 18.55 -31.52 35.27
CA THR A 44 18.25 -32.16 34.00
C THR A 44 19.31 -33.24 33.72
N PRO A 45 18.94 -34.48 33.40
CA PRO A 45 19.92 -35.50 33.05
C PRO A 45 20.57 -35.14 31.71
N THR A 46 21.91 -35.10 31.74
CA THR A 46 22.75 -34.94 30.54
C THR A 46 22.57 -36.19 29.64
N PRO A 47 22.26 -36.05 28.35
CA PRO A 47 22.23 -37.21 27.48
C PRO A 47 23.66 -37.73 27.29
N THR A 48 23.90 -38.97 27.68
CA THR A 48 25.10 -39.69 27.39
C THR A 48 25.11 -40.02 25.88
N VAL A 49 26.01 -39.42 25.15
CA VAL A 49 26.23 -39.75 23.73
C VAL A 49 27.07 -41.07 23.72
N GLU A 50 26.44 -42.15 23.29
CA GLU A 50 27.13 -43.42 23.03
C GLU A 50 27.90 -43.23 21.72
N VAL A 51 29.23 -43.22 21.80
CA VAL A 51 30.11 -43.17 20.66
C VAL A 51 30.18 -44.59 20.06
N VAL A 52 29.46 -44.78 18.96
CA VAL A 52 29.61 -46.01 18.15
C VAL A 52 30.83 -45.84 17.27
N GLU A 53 31.87 -46.61 17.60
CA GLU A 53 33.09 -46.69 16.82
C GLU A 53 32.78 -47.48 15.53
N ILE A 54 32.69 -46.80 14.39
CA ILE A 54 32.50 -47.42 13.06
C ILE A 54 33.87 -47.88 12.56
N VAL A 55 34.13 -49.14 12.64
CA VAL A 55 35.30 -49.76 12.00
C VAL A 55 35.07 -49.81 10.49
N LEU A 56 35.75 -48.95 9.76
CA LEU A 56 35.73 -48.92 8.31
C LEU A 56 36.62 -50.05 7.78
N THR A 57 36.03 -51.09 7.24
CA THR A 57 36.74 -52.11 6.45
C THR A 57 37.09 -51.51 5.10
N PRO A 58 38.37 -51.57 4.63
CA PRO A 58 38.72 -51.04 3.32
C PRO A 58 38.07 -51.86 2.20
N ALA A 59 37.42 -51.17 1.29
CA ALA A 59 36.85 -51.75 0.09
C ALA A 59 37.98 -52.25 -0.87
N PRO A 60 37.76 -53.31 -1.63
CA PRO A 60 38.76 -53.83 -2.56
C PRO A 60 39.01 -52.79 -3.68
N THR A 61 40.28 -52.54 -3.95
CA THR A 61 40.77 -51.70 -5.04
C THR A 61 40.29 -52.25 -6.39
N ALA A 62 39.45 -51.51 -7.09
CA ALA A 62 39.06 -51.81 -8.45
C ALA A 62 40.26 -51.58 -9.39
N ALA A 63 40.42 -52.50 -10.35
CA ALA A 63 41.42 -52.39 -11.42
C ALA A 63 41.18 -51.14 -12.28
N PRO A 64 42.23 -50.56 -12.90
CA PRO A 64 42.08 -49.39 -13.74
C PRO A 64 41.20 -49.69 -14.95
N THR A 65 40.09 -49.02 -15.08
CA THR A 65 39.26 -49.04 -16.29
C THR A 65 39.82 -48.00 -17.25
N ASP A 66 39.98 -48.45 -18.52
CA ASP A 66 40.49 -47.63 -19.60
C ASP A 66 39.74 -46.27 -19.65
N THR A 67 40.50 -45.17 -19.70
CA THR A 67 39.99 -43.81 -19.83
C THR A 67 39.29 -43.68 -21.18
N PRO A 68 38.00 -43.31 -21.24
CA PRO A 68 37.34 -43.04 -22.51
C PRO A 68 37.98 -41.83 -23.17
N GLU A 69 38.20 -41.95 -24.48
CA GLU A 69 38.68 -40.88 -25.35
C GLU A 69 37.76 -39.63 -25.22
N PRO A 70 38.30 -38.41 -25.17
CA PRO A 70 37.49 -37.21 -25.00
C PRO A 70 36.51 -37.08 -26.17
N THR A 71 35.22 -37.15 -25.88
CA THR A 71 34.15 -36.86 -26.82
C THR A 71 34.15 -35.35 -27.05
N ASP A 72 34.12 -34.89 -28.28
CA ASP A 72 34.04 -33.49 -28.68
C ASP A 72 32.93 -32.80 -27.93
N THR A 73 33.28 -31.78 -27.19
CA THR A 73 32.33 -30.89 -26.48
C THR A 73 31.47 -30.18 -27.55
N PRO A 74 30.13 -30.30 -27.52
CA PRO A 74 29.31 -29.58 -28.47
C PRO A 74 29.55 -28.07 -28.28
N THR A 75 29.80 -27.41 -29.40
CA THR A 75 29.86 -25.92 -29.46
C THR A 75 28.64 -25.35 -28.81
N PRO A 76 28.74 -24.37 -27.88
CA PRO A 76 27.58 -23.74 -27.28
C PRO A 76 26.72 -23.13 -28.38
N THR A 77 25.51 -23.66 -28.52
CA THR A 77 24.46 -23.03 -29.35
C THR A 77 24.11 -21.69 -28.73
N ASP A 78 24.26 -20.61 -29.49
CA ASP A 78 23.82 -19.28 -29.07
C ASP A 78 22.39 -19.36 -28.53
N THR A 79 22.23 -19.11 -27.25
CA THR A 79 20.90 -18.96 -26.63
C THR A 79 20.23 -17.78 -27.33
N PRO A 80 19.05 -17.95 -27.93
CA PRO A 80 18.38 -16.83 -28.56
C PRO A 80 18.18 -15.74 -27.49
N VAL A 81 18.69 -14.54 -27.80
CA VAL A 81 18.42 -13.33 -27.00
C VAL A 81 16.88 -13.19 -26.94
N PRO A 82 16.27 -13.11 -25.76
CA PRO A 82 14.83 -12.92 -25.65
C PRO A 82 14.48 -11.66 -26.45
N THR A 83 13.69 -11.83 -27.51
CA THR A 83 13.12 -10.74 -28.27
C THR A 83 12.20 -10.00 -27.30
N ALA A 84 12.47 -8.73 -27.04
CA ALA A 84 11.59 -7.90 -26.23
C ALA A 84 10.18 -8.01 -26.82
N THR A 85 9.23 -8.47 -26.03
CA THR A 85 7.81 -8.44 -26.39
C THR A 85 7.46 -6.97 -26.59
N PRO A 86 6.91 -6.55 -27.76
CA PRO A 86 6.53 -5.19 -27.94
C PRO A 86 5.53 -4.81 -26.86
N THR A 87 5.83 -3.76 -26.09
CA THR A 87 4.89 -3.14 -25.18
C THR A 87 3.69 -2.70 -26.01
N PRO A 88 2.45 -2.99 -25.62
CA PRO A 88 1.29 -2.46 -26.32
C PRO A 88 1.41 -0.94 -26.43
N ASP A 89 1.19 -0.38 -27.62
CA ASP A 89 1.29 1.07 -27.85
C ASP A 89 0.25 1.85 -27.04
N CYS A 90 -0.84 1.18 -26.61
CA CYS A 90 -1.86 1.71 -25.70
C CYS A 90 -2.60 0.58 -24.98
N LEU A 91 -3.22 0.89 -23.84
CA LEU A 91 -3.98 -0.04 -23.02
C LEU A 91 -5.48 -0.06 -23.35
N HIS A 92 -5.95 0.86 -24.18
CA HIS A 92 -7.37 1.06 -24.59
C HIS A 92 -8.35 1.13 -23.40
N GLY A 93 -7.91 1.66 -22.27
CA GLY A 93 -8.74 1.81 -21.08
C GLY A 93 -9.50 0.54 -20.68
N GLY A 94 -8.84 -0.63 -20.73
CA GLY A 94 -9.48 -1.90 -20.41
C GLY A 94 -10.58 -2.31 -21.39
N ASP A 95 -10.39 -2.12 -22.70
CA ASP A 95 -11.36 -2.37 -23.76
C ASP A 95 -12.57 -1.40 -23.78
N HIS A 96 -12.42 -0.21 -23.19
CA HIS A 96 -13.42 0.86 -23.16
C HIS A 96 -12.95 2.13 -23.89
N PRO A 97 -12.60 2.08 -25.18
CA PRO A 97 -12.05 3.24 -25.91
C PRO A 97 -13.04 4.41 -26.02
N ASP A 98 -14.33 4.16 -25.83
CA ASP A 98 -15.41 5.14 -25.84
C ASP A 98 -15.47 6.04 -24.60
N VAL A 99 -14.70 5.75 -23.53
CA VAL A 99 -14.64 6.60 -22.34
C VAL A 99 -13.74 7.83 -22.54
N PHE A 100 -12.84 7.79 -23.51
CA PHE A 100 -11.94 8.88 -23.83
C PHE A 100 -12.58 9.88 -24.80
N GLN A 101 -12.07 11.11 -24.80
CA GLN A 101 -12.54 12.12 -25.75
C GLN A 101 -11.38 12.83 -26.44
N THR A 102 -11.54 13.11 -27.72
CA THR A 102 -10.59 13.92 -28.51
C THR A 102 -10.79 15.42 -28.26
N GLY A 103 -9.70 16.18 -28.28
CA GLY A 103 -9.70 17.62 -28.12
C GLY A 103 -9.32 18.07 -26.68
N GLU A 104 -9.80 19.26 -26.32
CA GLU A 104 -9.48 19.81 -24.99
C GLU A 104 -10.09 18.96 -23.86
N PRO A 105 -9.34 18.67 -22.79
CA PRO A 105 -9.85 17.91 -21.68
C PRO A 105 -11.07 18.56 -21.02
N VAL A 106 -12.06 17.74 -20.65
CA VAL A 106 -13.23 18.18 -19.90
C VAL A 106 -13.04 17.80 -18.43
N LYS A 107 -13.24 18.79 -17.57
CA LYS A 107 -13.08 18.64 -16.13
C LYS A 107 -14.31 19.16 -15.37
N THR A 108 -14.70 18.42 -14.34
CA THR A 108 -15.73 18.81 -13.35
C THR A 108 -15.18 18.70 -11.92
N GLU A 109 -15.99 18.88 -10.90
CA GLU A 109 -15.58 18.66 -9.52
C GLU A 109 -15.24 17.20 -9.19
N THR A 110 -15.76 16.25 -9.96
CA THR A 110 -15.64 14.80 -9.72
C THR A 110 -15.19 13.99 -10.93
N SER A 111 -14.82 14.63 -12.02
CA SER A 111 -14.40 13.91 -13.23
C SER A 111 -13.37 14.70 -14.03
N TYR A 112 -12.55 13.95 -14.78
CA TYR A 112 -11.62 14.43 -15.78
C TYR A 112 -11.64 13.46 -16.97
N VAL A 113 -11.74 13.99 -18.18
CA VAL A 113 -11.73 13.19 -19.40
C VAL A 113 -10.86 13.87 -20.44
N SER A 114 -9.90 13.14 -20.98
CA SER A 114 -9.02 13.54 -22.09
C SER A 114 -8.92 12.43 -23.13
N GLU A 115 -7.96 12.54 -24.04
CA GLU A 115 -7.61 11.47 -24.99
C GLU A 115 -6.92 10.26 -24.34
N ASN A 116 -6.32 10.44 -23.16
CA ASN A 116 -5.47 9.41 -22.55
C ASN A 116 -5.94 8.99 -21.14
N VAL A 117 -6.74 9.82 -20.50
CA VAL A 117 -7.13 9.62 -19.09
C VAL A 117 -8.62 9.92 -18.92
N CYS A 118 -9.34 8.98 -18.32
CA CYS A 118 -10.70 9.21 -17.82
C CYS A 118 -10.77 8.88 -16.34
N ILE A 119 -11.24 9.82 -15.54
CA ILE A 119 -11.40 9.68 -14.08
C ILE A 119 -12.83 10.08 -13.72
N THR A 120 -13.51 9.24 -12.95
CA THR A 120 -14.80 9.57 -12.34
C THR A 120 -14.78 9.23 -10.86
N ILE A 121 -15.12 10.18 -9.99
CA ILE A 121 -15.09 9.99 -8.53
C ILE A 121 -16.50 9.93 -8.00
N GLN A 122 -16.81 8.86 -7.29
CA GLN A 122 -18.07 8.65 -6.59
C GLN A 122 -17.83 8.65 -5.08
N ARG A 123 -18.64 9.44 -4.36
CA ARG A 123 -18.75 9.34 -2.91
C ARG A 123 -19.91 8.44 -2.56
N ILE A 124 -19.64 7.39 -1.78
CA ILE A 124 -20.62 6.39 -1.36
C ILE A 124 -20.82 6.52 0.15
N GLU A 125 -22.07 6.67 0.57
CA GLU A 125 -22.47 6.68 1.96
C GLU A 125 -23.26 5.43 2.30
N ASP A 126 -22.96 4.84 3.44
CA ASP A 126 -23.68 3.69 3.99
C ASP A 126 -23.97 2.57 2.97
N PRO A 127 -22.94 2.04 2.26
CA PRO A 127 -23.17 1.00 1.26
C PRO A 127 -23.94 -0.18 1.87
N GLU A 128 -24.82 -0.75 1.09
CA GLU A 128 -25.66 -1.87 1.53
C GLU A 128 -24.80 -3.08 1.94
N GLY A 129 -25.17 -3.75 3.03
CA GLY A 129 -24.43 -4.89 3.57
C GLY A 129 -23.22 -4.53 4.43
N PHE A 130 -22.93 -3.24 4.64
CA PHE A 130 -21.80 -2.79 5.46
C PHE A 130 -22.23 -2.07 6.74
N PRO A 131 -21.37 -2.05 7.79
CA PRO A 131 -21.67 -1.35 9.04
C PRO A 131 -21.82 0.15 8.82
N LYS A 132 -22.82 0.73 9.47
CA LYS A 132 -23.10 2.17 9.42
C LYS A 132 -22.65 2.90 10.69
N PRO A 133 -22.27 4.17 10.65
CA PRO A 133 -22.07 4.98 9.44
C PRO A 133 -20.78 4.60 8.69
N MET A 134 -20.81 4.72 7.37
CA MET A 134 -19.70 4.42 6.49
C MET A 134 -19.63 5.45 5.36
N VAL A 135 -18.44 5.97 5.08
CA VAL A 135 -18.18 6.85 3.94
C VAL A 135 -16.95 6.32 3.21
N CYS A 136 -17.07 6.14 1.92
CA CYS A 136 -15.96 5.79 1.05
C CYS A 136 -16.03 6.57 -0.26
N PHE A 137 -14.89 6.68 -0.92
CA PHE A 137 -14.72 7.27 -2.23
C PHE A 137 -14.15 6.21 -3.16
N VAL A 138 -14.72 6.11 -4.34
CA VAL A 138 -14.24 5.28 -5.44
C VAL A 138 -13.93 6.22 -6.59
N ALA A 139 -12.68 6.25 -7.00
CA ALA A 139 -12.26 6.88 -8.24
C ALA A 139 -12.09 5.77 -9.27
N ASP A 140 -12.95 5.75 -10.28
CA ASP A 140 -12.87 4.88 -11.44
C ASP A 140 -11.93 5.51 -12.46
N ILE A 141 -10.99 4.74 -13.01
CA ILE A 141 -9.82 5.26 -13.72
C ILE A 141 -9.58 4.44 -14.98
N TYR A 142 -9.61 5.09 -16.13
CA TYR A 142 -9.17 4.54 -17.39
C TYR A 142 -7.95 5.30 -17.89
N ILE A 143 -6.95 4.58 -18.39
CA ILE A 143 -5.73 5.14 -18.97
C ILE A 143 -5.37 4.42 -20.27
N GLU A 144 -4.92 5.17 -21.27
CA GLU A 144 -4.40 4.66 -22.54
C GLU A 144 -2.93 4.24 -22.47
N ASP A 145 -2.16 4.85 -21.57
CA ASP A 145 -0.73 4.65 -21.42
C ASP A 145 -0.36 4.39 -19.97
N ILE A 146 0.40 3.33 -19.71
CA ILE A 146 0.80 2.93 -18.38
C ILE A 146 1.59 4.02 -17.65
N THR A 147 2.26 4.91 -18.37
CA THR A 147 3.00 6.04 -17.80
C THR A 147 2.08 7.07 -17.14
N SER A 148 0.77 6.97 -17.32
CA SER A 148 -0.21 7.78 -16.60
C SER A 148 -0.42 7.34 -15.15
N LEU A 149 -0.19 6.05 -14.80
CA LEU A 149 -0.23 5.55 -13.43
C LEU A 149 1.18 5.50 -12.84
N ARG A 150 1.48 6.41 -11.94
CA ARG A 150 2.82 6.63 -11.40
C ARG A 150 2.85 6.60 -9.87
N SER A 151 4.06 6.52 -9.36
CA SER A 151 4.34 6.71 -7.94
C SER A 151 5.42 7.78 -7.75
N ALA A 152 5.37 8.49 -6.63
CA ALA A 152 6.40 9.45 -6.26
C ALA A 152 6.75 9.38 -4.78
N TRP A 153 8.02 9.64 -4.47
CA TRP A 153 8.50 9.86 -3.12
C TRP A 153 8.17 11.29 -2.67
N SER A 154 7.99 11.50 -1.37
CA SER A 154 7.85 12.86 -0.82
C SER A 154 9.13 13.70 -0.99
N LYS A 155 10.28 13.04 -1.11
CA LYS A 155 11.61 13.60 -1.39
C LYS A 155 12.25 12.83 -2.55
N ASP A 156 13.51 13.13 -2.85
CA ASP A 156 14.22 12.52 -3.99
C ASP A 156 14.53 11.03 -3.81
N THR A 157 14.61 10.57 -2.57
CA THR A 157 14.93 9.17 -2.26
C THR A 157 13.96 8.54 -1.27
N LEU A 158 13.88 7.21 -1.26
CA LEU A 158 13.16 6.44 -0.26
C LEU A 158 13.56 6.83 1.17
N ARG A 159 14.88 6.95 1.43
CA ARG A 159 15.42 7.27 2.76
C ARG A 159 15.02 8.67 3.22
N ASP A 160 15.13 9.66 2.35
CA ASP A 160 14.81 11.04 2.69
C ASP A 160 13.30 11.21 2.88
N SER A 161 12.49 10.53 2.07
CA SER A 161 11.04 10.50 2.19
C SER A 161 10.56 9.85 3.49
N ALA A 162 11.26 8.82 3.96
CA ALA A 162 11.01 8.19 5.25
C ALA A 162 11.19 9.17 6.43
N ASN A 163 12.17 10.06 6.33
CA ASN A 163 12.52 11.03 7.37
C ASN A 163 11.73 12.34 7.25
N ALA A 164 11.29 12.70 6.05
CA ALA A 164 10.60 13.96 5.78
C ALA A 164 9.36 13.73 4.87
N PRO A 165 8.31 13.11 5.40
CA PRO A 165 7.08 12.89 4.65
C PRO A 165 6.47 14.23 4.22
N GLY A 166 5.78 14.23 3.05
CA GLY A 166 5.21 15.42 2.42
C GLY A 166 3.69 15.52 2.55
N ASP A 167 3.16 16.74 2.39
CA ASP A 167 1.72 16.95 2.22
C ASP A 167 1.28 16.48 0.83
N VAL A 168 0.12 15.81 0.76
CA VAL A 168 -0.36 15.24 -0.50
C VAL A 168 -0.67 16.30 -1.56
N LEU A 169 -1.11 17.49 -1.18
CA LEU A 169 -1.40 18.55 -2.16
C LEU A 169 -0.13 19.19 -2.71
N ASP A 170 0.91 19.33 -1.88
CA ASP A 170 2.23 19.79 -2.35
C ASP A 170 2.83 18.76 -3.33
N LEU A 171 2.68 17.46 -3.03
CA LEU A 171 3.11 16.39 -3.93
C LEU A 171 2.29 16.37 -5.22
N MET A 172 0.98 16.56 -5.13
CA MET A 172 0.09 16.64 -6.29
C MET A 172 0.49 17.77 -7.24
N ALA A 173 0.77 18.94 -6.69
CA ALA A 173 1.22 20.10 -7.48
C ALA A 173 2.62 19.86 -8.09
N ARG A 174 3.56 19.27 -7.33
CA ARG A 174 4.91 18.93 -7.83
C ARG A 174 4.87 17.94 -8.98
N GLU A 175 4.00 16.94 -8.87
CA GLU A 175 3.88 15.87 -9.86
C GLU A 175 2.90 16.20 -10.99
N ASP A 176 2.29 17.38 -11.02
CA ASP A 176 1.25 17.75 -11.98
C ASP A 176 0.21 16.62 -12.09
N ALA A 177 -0.24 16.14 -10.95
CA ALA A 177 -1.12 14.99 -10.86
C ALA A 177 -2.59 15.41 -10.88
N LEU A 178 -3.42 14.64 -11.58
CA LEU A 178 -4.87 14.81 -11.68
C LEU A 178 -5.57 14.20 -10.46
N LEU A 179 -5.16 12.98 -10.08
CA LEU A 179 -5.70 12.19 -8.99
C LEU A 179 -4.54 11.60 -8.18
N MET A 180 -4.67 11.57 -6.85
CA MET A 180 -3.61 11.08 -5.98
C MET A 180 -4.15 10.41 -4.73
N ILE A 181 -3.53 9.29 -4.33
CA ILE A 181 -3.70 8.63 -3.04
C ILE A 181 -2.34 8.48 -2.35
N ASN A 182 -2.35 8.22 -1.04
CA ASN A 182 -1.13 7.78 -0.36
C ASN A 182 -0.66 6.43 -0.89
N GLY A 183 0.64 6.20 -0.85
CA GLY A 183 1.25 4.94 -1.23
C GLY A 183 1.25 3.89 -0.10
N ASP A 184 2.21 2.97 -0.21
CA ASP A 184 2.49 1.99 0.82
C ASP A 184 3.38 2.59 1.92
N TYR A 185 3.40 2.00 3.08
CA TYR A 185 4.20 2.46 4.24
C TYR A 185 5.67 2.00 4.14
N VAL A 186 6.21 2.05 2.93
CA VAL A 186 7.49 1.48 2.52
C VAL A 186 8.69 1.96 3.34
N SER A 187 8.59 3.16 3.90
CA SER A 187 9.64 3.80 4.69
C SER A 187 9.89 3.15 6.05
N LYS A 188 8.94 2.35 6.55
CA LYS A 188 9.04 1.67 7.86
C LYS A 188 9.59 0.26 7.77
N TRP A 189 9.70 -0.29 6.56
CA TRP A 189 10.15 -1.64 6.33
C TRP A 189 11.50 -1.65 5.61
N ASN A 190 12.37 -2.58 5.97
CA ASN A 190 13.66 -2.81 5.30
C ASN A 190 13.60 -4.03 4.36
N PHE A 191 12.41 -4.47 3.97
CA PHE A 191 12.17 -5.63 3.13
C PHE A 191 11.13 -5.32 2.05
N GLY A 192 10.95 -6.25 1.12
CA GLY A 192 10.06 -6.16 -0.01
C GLY A 192 10.71 -5.56 -1.26
N CYS A 193 10.26 -6.02 -2.40
CA CYS A 193 10.61 -5.44 -3.69
C CYS A 193 9.82 -4.14 -3.89
N VAL A 194 10.52 -3.06 -4.17
CA VAL A 194 9.92 -1.74 -4.45
C VAL A 194 10.45 -1.22 -5.77
N VAL A 195 9.53 -1.04 -6.71
CA VAL A 195 9.80 -0.43 -8.01
C VAL A 195 8.86 0.76 -8.18
N LYS A 196 9.41 1.91 -8.61
CA LYS A 196 8.63 3.09 -8.93
C LYS A 196 8.97 3.58 -10.33
N ASN A 197 7.97 3.60 -11.20
CA ASN A 197 8.10 4.06 -12.60
C ASN A 197 9.24 3.33 -13.33
N GLY A 198 9.31 2.00 -13.21
CA GLY A 198 10.35 1.16 -13.80
C GLY A 198 11.72 1.20 -13.11
N GLN A 199 11.90 1.99 -12.05
CA GLN A 199 13.15 2.09 -11.33
C GLN A 199 13.12 1.31 -10.01
N VAL A 200 14.09 0.42 -9.83
CA VAL A 200 14.23 -0.38 -8.60
C VAL A 200 14.74 0.50 -7.47
N ALA A 201 13.91 0.67 -6.44
CA ALA A 201 14.26 1.41 -5.24
C ALA A 201 14.74 0.48 -4.10
N ARG A 202 14.26 -0.76 -4.08
CA ARG A 202 14.67 -1.78 -3.11
C ARG A 202 14.41 -3.18 -3.66
N GLN A 203 15.39 -4.06 -3.47
CA GLN A 203 15.30 -5.49 -3.80
C GLN A 203 15.65 -6.30 -2.56
N VAL A 204 14.64 -6.70 -1.82
CA VAL A 204 14.77 -7.55 -0.62
C VAL A 204 13.56 -8.46 -0.56
N ASP A 205 13.76 -9.72 -0.25
CA ASP A 205 12.65 -10.66 -0.11
C ASP A 205 11.75 -10.29 1.06
N ASN A 206 10.46 -10.56 0.91
CA ASN A 206 9.47 -10.29 1.93
C ASN A 206 8.59 -11.52 2.17
N PRO A 207 9.02 -12.44 3.03
CA PRO A 207 8.25 -13.66 3.30
C PRO A 207 7.01 -13.42 4.18
N ARG A 208 6.74 -12.19 4.54
CA ARG A 208 5.67 -11.85 5.51
C ARG A 208 4.44 -11.20 4.89
N TYR A 209 4.61 -10.41 3.85
CA TYR A 209 3.53 -9.61 3.28
C TYR A 209 3.41 -9.85 1.78
N ASP A 210 2.19 -9.81 1.27
CA ASP A 210 1.91 -9.88 -0.15
C ASP A 210 2.58 -8.72 -0.89
N ALA A 211 2.92 -8.91 -2.14
CA ALA A 211 3.39 -7.87 -3.05
C ALA A 211 2.28 -7.52 -4.07
N CYS A 212 2.26 -6.27 -4.50
CA CYS A 212 1.46 -5.81 -5.63
C CYS A 212 2.41 -5.37 -6.73
N VAL A 213 2.21 -5.89 -7.93
CA VAL A 213 3.08 -5.66 -9.09
C VAL A 213 2.23 -5.20 -10.27
N LEU A 214 2.50 -4.01 -10.77
CA LEU A 214 1.92 -3.50 -12.00
C LEU A 214 2.94 -3.66 -13.12
N LEU A 215 2.60 -4.43 -14.13
CA LEU A 215 3.45 -4.69 -15.29
C LEU A 215 3.32 -3.55 -16.31
N ARG A 216 4.25 -3.52 -17.27
CA ARG A 216 4.25 -2.50 -18.35
C ARG A 216 3.09 -2.67 -19.33
N ASP A 217 2.53 -3.87 -19.44
CA ASP A 217 1.32 -4.13 -20.24
C ASP A 217 0.01 -3.75 -19.52
N GLY A 218 0.11 -3.13 -18.34
CA GLY A 218 -1.04 -2.72 -17.54
C GLY A 218 -1.64 -3.80 -16.65
N THR A 219 -1.14 -5.03 -16.69
CA THR A 219 -1.61 -6.12 -15.80
C THR A 219 -1.17 -5.85 -14.36
N LEU A 220 -2.11 -5.94 -13.43
CA LEU A 220 -1.81 -5.86 -12.00
C LEU A 220 -1.93 -7.23 -11.35
N LEU A 221 -0.86 -7.64 -10.68
CA LEU A 221 -0.75 -8.90 -9.98
C LEU A 221 -0.64 -8.68 -8.48
N THR A 222 -1.29 -9.54 -7.71
CA THR A 222 -1.07 -9.65 -6.27
C THR A 222 -0.41 -11.00 -5.98
N LEU A 223 0.76 -10.98 -5.33
CA LEU A 223 1.64 -12.13 -5.17
C LEU A 223 1.86 -12.42 -3.68
N ASP A 224 1.79 -13.70 -3.31
CA ASP A 224 2.13 -14.15 -1.96
C ASP A 224 3.64 -13.92 -1.70
N GLY A 225 3.96 -13.16 -0.67
CA GLY A 225 5.34 -12.80 -0.36
C GLY A 225 6.20 -13.96 0.14
N ASP A 226 5.60 -15.01 0.68
CA ASP A 226 6.29 -16.24 1.09
C ASP A 226 6.57 -17.20 -0.08
N LYS A 227 5.96 -16.98 -1.24
CA LYS A 227 6.09 -17.79 -2.44
C LYS A 227 6.85 -17.10 -3.58
N THR A 228 7.04 -15.79 -3.50
CA THR A 228 7.60 -15.00 -4.60
C THR A 228 8.79 -14.17 -4.13
N SER A 229 9.97 -14.47 -4.67
CA SER A 229 11.18 -13.70 -4.36
C SER A 229 11.21 -12.33 -5.06
N SER A 230 12.00 -11.41 -4.53
CA SER A 230 12.24 -10.11 -5.16
C SER A 230 12.90 -10.24 -6.54
N GLU A 231 13.71 -11.26 -6.76
CA GLU A 231 14.30 -11.56 -8.07
C GLU A 231 13.24 -11.99 -9.08
N GLN A 232 12.30 -12.84 -8.68
CA GLN A 232 11.18 -13.24 -9.53
C GLN A 232 10.29 -12.05 -9.90
N ILE A 233 10.04 -11.14 -8.95
CA ILE A 233 9.28 -9.91 -9.22
C ILE A 233 10.01 -9.06 -10.27
N LEU A 234 11.31 -8.82 -10.09
CA LEU A 234 12.09 -8.01 -11.03
C LEU A 234 12.23 -8.64 -12.41
N ALA A 235 12.24 -9.99 -12.49
CA ALA A 235 12.26 -10.71 -13.77
C ALA A 235 10.98 -10.49 -14.61
N MET A 236 9.88 -9.99 -14.02
CA MET A 236 8.65 -9.63 -14.70
C MET A 236 8.72 -8.23 -15.37
N ASP A 237 9.82 -7.49 -15.23
CA ASP A 237 10.00 -6.10 -15.70
C ASP A 237 8.86 -5.16 -15.23
N PRO A 238 8.64 -5.00 -13.92
CA PRO A 238 7.51 -4.24 -13.42
C PRO A 238 7.63 -2.74 -13.66
N TRP A 239 6.51 -2.11 -14.01
CA TRP A 239 6.37 -0.65 -13.99
C TRP A 239 6.33 -0.12 -12.54
N GLN A 240 5.57 -0.82 -11.67
CA GLN A 240 5.50 -0.51 -10.25
C GLN A 240 5.55 -1.80 -9.43
N ALA A 241 6.11 -1.75 -8.22
CA ALA A 241 5.96 -2.80 -7.21
C ALA A 241 5.85 -2.18 -5.81
N TRP A 242 4.86 -2.67 -5.05
CA TRP A 242 4.57 -2.26 -3.67
C TRP A 242 4.56 -3.48 -2.73
N CYS A 243 4.82 -3.28 -1.45
CA CYS A 243 5.02 -4.38 -0.52
C CYS A 243 4.38 -4.19 0.88
N PHE A 244 3.28 -3.47 0.97
CA PHE A 244 2.56 -3.25 2.23
C PHE A 244 1.49 -4.33 2.49
N GLY A 245 0.51 -4.44 1.62
CA GLY A 245 -0.55 -5.46 1.66
C GLY A 245 -1.59 -5.32 2.75
N PRO A 246 -2.46 -6.31 2.84
CA PRO A 246 -2.48 -7.53 2.05
C PRO A 246 -3.20 -7.39 0.70
N ALA A 247 -3.06 -8.43 -0.16
CA ALA A 247 -3.97 -8.69 -1.26
C ALA A 247 -5.39 -8.96 -0.71
N LEU A 248 -6.39 -8.35 -1.31
CA LEU A 248 -7.77 -8.44 -0.84
C LEU A 248 -8.59 -9.51 -1.56
N LEU A 249 -8.27 -9.78 -2.82
CA LEU A 249 -8.94 -10.78 -3.64
C LEU A 249 -8.01 -11.97 -3.91
N ASP A 250 -8.59 -13.14 -4.16
CA ASP A 250 -7.86 -14.32 -4.61
C ASP A 250 -7.60 -14.27 -6.13
N GLU A 251 -6.99 -15.31 -6.67
CA GLU A 251 -6.66 -15.43 -8.10
C GLU A 251 -7.88 -15.48 -9.03
N ASN A 252 -9.07 -15.71 -8.50
CA ASN A 252 -10.34 -15.73 -9.24
C ASN A 252 -11.15 -14.43 -9.06
N GLY A 253 -10.59 -13.43 -8.36
CA GLY A 253 -11.28 -12.18 -8.05
C GLY A 253 -12.28 -12.26 -6.90
N HIS A 254 -12.29 -13.35 -6.13
CA HIS A 254 -13.18 -13.50 -4.98
C HIS A 254 -12.58 -12.93 -3.70
N ALA A 255 -13.45 -12.42 -2.83
CA ALA A 255 -13.07 -11.84 -1.56
C ALA A 255 -12.35 -12.85 -0.64
N LYS A 256 -11.17 -12.50 -0.17
CA LYS A 256 -10.42 -13.27 0.83
C LYS A 256 -11.04 -13.07 2.22
N GLU A 257 -11.09 -14.13 3.02
CA GLU A 257 -11.56 -14.08 4.42
C GLU A 257 -10.40 -14.05 5.42
N THR A 258 -9.18 -14.45 5.00
CA THR A 258 -7.98 -14.50 5.83
C THR A 258 -6.85 -13.70 5.21
N PHE A 259 -6.08 -13.01 6.04
CA PHE A 259 -5.07 -12.06 5.61
C PHE A 259 -3.80 -12.19 6.44
N ASN A 260 -2.66 -12.14 5.79
CA ASN A 260 -1.37 -12.02 6.47
C ASN A 260 -1.14 -10.57 6.92
N SER A 261 -1.87 -10.13 7.93
CA SER A 261 -1.80 -8.78 8.47
C SER A 261 -2.26 -8.74 9.92
N SER A 262 -1.62 -7.93 10.74
CA SER A 262 -2.06 -7.63 12.12
C SER A 262 -3.10 -6.50 12.18
N LEU A 263 -3.30 -5.76 11.09
CA LEU A 263 -4.19 -4.59 11.01
C LEU A 263 -5.56 -4.96 10.43
N ILE A 264 -6.17 -6.04 10.97
CA ILE A 264 -7.42 -6.59 10.44
C ILE A 264 -8.67 -5.78 10.80
N GLY A 265 -8.67 -5.06 11.94
CA GLY A 265 -9.84 -4.34 12.48
C GLY A 265 -10.31 -3.14 11.64
N PRO A 266 -11.47 -2.53 12.03
CA PRO A 266 -12.01 -1.35 11.34
C PRO A 266 -11.05 -0.17 11.37
N ASN A 267 -10.70 0.35 10.19
CA ASN A 267 -9.78 1.47 10.00
C ASN A 267 -10.15 2.25 8.74
N PRO A 268 -9.69 3.51 8.61
CA PRO A 268 -9.55 4.12 7.29
C PRO A 268 -8.66 3.26 6.41
N ARG A 269 -9.00 3.12 5.13
CA ARG A 269 -8.31 2.25 4.18
C ARG A 269 -8.02 2.99 2.88
N THR A 270 -6.95 2.61 2.22
CA THR A 270 -6.60 3.04 0.86
C THR A 270 -6.31 1.80 0.04
N VAL A 271 -6.90 1.70 -1.14
CA VAL A 271 -6.82 0.50 -2.00
C VAL A 271 -6.52 0.92 -3.43
N LEU A 272 -5.65 0.17 -4.07
CA LEU A 272 -5.51 0.09 -5.51
C LEU A 272 -6.29 -1.14 -5.99
N GLY A 273 -7.33 -0.92 -6.79
CA GLY A 273 -8.14 -1.96 -7.43
C GLY A 273 -7.84 -2.03 -8.92
N TYR A 274 -8.09 -3.19 -9.49
CA TYR A 274 -7.80 -3.51 -10.88
C TYR A 274 -8.94 -4.32 -11.49
N TYR A 275 -9.35 -3.97 -12.69
CA TYR A 275 -10.36 -4.67 -13.49
C TYR A 275 -9.74 -5.38 -14.69
N ALA A 276 -8.97 -4.64 -15.48
CA ALA A 276 -8.28 -5.09 -16.69
C ALA A 276 -7.11 -4.13 -16.99
N PRO A 277 -6.18 -4.45 -17.91
CA PRO A 277 -5.16 -3.51 -18.36
C PRO A 277 -5.80 -2.18 -18.82
N GLY A 278 -5.32 -1.06 -18.27
CA GLY A 278 -5.87 0.27 -18.52
C GLY A 278 -7.10 0.65 -17.69
N HIS A 279 -7.69 -0.26 -16.92
CA HIS A 279 -8.85 0.02 -16.06
C HIS A 279 -8.56 -0.32 -14.61
N TYR A 280 -8.56 0.70 -13.76
CA TYR A 280 -8.21 0.64 -12.34
C TYR A 280 -9.20 1.40 -11.49
N CYS A 281 -9.13 1.24 -10.18
CA CYS A 281 -9.77 2.19 -9.26
C CYS A 281 -8.88 2.50 -8.04
N PHE A 282 -9.03 3.71 -7.53
CA PHE A 282 -8.56 4.07 -6.20
C PHE A 282 -9.74 4.14 -5.25
N VAL A 283 -9.64 3.40 -4.14
CA VAL A 283 -10.68 3.41 -3.11
C VAL A 283 -10.10 3.95 -1.81
N VAL A 284 -10.78 4.93 -1.23
CA VAL A 284 -10.46 5.46 0.10
C VAL A 284 -11.68 5.33 0.99
N VAL A 285 -11.56 4.51 2.03
CA VAL A 285 -12.56 4.37 3.09
C VAL A 285 -12.19 5.30 4.23
N GLU A 286 -13.08 6.20 4.61
CA GLU A 286 -12.90 7.03 5.80
C GLU A 286 -13.20 6.24 7.07
N GLY A 287 -12.63 6.66 8.21
CA GLY A 287 -12.85 5.90 9.43
C GLY A 287 -12.41 6.61 10.71
N ARG A 288 -12.47 5.87 11.84
CA ARG A 288 -12.12 6.37 13.18
C ARG A 288 -12.97 7.56 13.64
N ARG A 289 -14.19 7.66 13.13
CA ARG A 289 -15.16 8.73 13.47
C ARG A 289 -16.56 8.11 13.63
N ASP A 290 -16.93 7.72 14.83
CA ASP A 290 -18.11 6.90 15.15
C ASP A 290 -19.43 7.44 14.60
N LYS A 291 -19.57 8.77 14.51
CA LYS A 291 -20.79 9.44 14.01
C LYS A 291 -20.75 9.76 12.50
N TYR A 292 -19.63 9.45 11.82
CA TYR A 292 -19.45 9.81 10.41
C TYR A 292 -19.02 8.63 9.55
N SER A 293 -17.95 7.94 9.93
CA SER A 293 -17.49 6.73 9.28
C SER A 293 -16.63 5.92 10.25
N LYS A 294 -16.97 4.67 10.47
CA LYS A 294 -16.23 3.75 11.35
C LYS A 294 -14.98 3.20 10.70
N GLY A 295 -14.96 3.10 9.37
CA GLY A 295 -13.95 2.39 8.61
C GLY A 295 -14.31 0.93 8.37
N MET A 296 -13.54 0.26 7.52
CA MET A 296 -13.73 -1.16 7.20
C MET A 296 -12.63 -2.03 7.83
N ASN A 297 -13.02 -3.21 8.31
CA ASN A 297 -12.08 -4.30 8.55
C ASN A 297 -11.64 -4.92 7.20
N LEU A 298 -10.64 -5.82 7.20
CA LEU A 298 -10.12 -6.36 5.95
C LEU A 298 -11.13 -7.24 5.21
N GLN A 299 -11.95 -8.03 5.91
CA GLN A 299 -12.99 -8.84 5.27
C GLN A 299 -14.08 -7.98 4.60
N GLN A 300 -14.48 -6.90 5.26
CA GLN A 300 -15.43 -5.94 4.67
C GLN A 300 -14.82 -5.25 3.45
N LEU A 301 -13.56 -4.82 3.55
CA LEU A 301 -12.85 -4.19 2.45
C LEU A 301 -12.72 -5.14 1.25
N SER A 302 -12.37 -6.39 1.50
CA SER A 302 -12.27 -7.44 0.49
C SER A 302 -13.58 -7.66 -0.26
N ARG A 303 -14.69 -7.84 0.48
CA ARG A 303 -16.04 -7.96 -0.11
C ARG A 303 -16.48 -6.70 -0.84
N PHE A 304 -16.07 -5.54 -0.38
CA PHE A 304 -16.35 -4.29 -1.06
C PHE A 304 -15.67 -4.23 -2.41
N MET A 305 -14.38 -4.61 -2.49
CA MET A 305 -13.65 -4.66 -3.77
C MET A 305 -14.21 -5.70 -4.73
N GLU A 306 -14.64 -6.88 -4.24
CA GLU A 306 -15.35 -7.87 -5.04
C GLU A 306 -16.68 -7.30 -5.57
N SER A 307 -17.45 -6.59 -4.73
CA SER A 307 -18.72 -5.99 -5.15
C SER A 307 -18.59 -4.88 -6.19
N LEU A 308 -17.40 -4.26 -6.29
CA LEU A 308 -17.06 -3.32 -7.37
C LEU A 308 -16.69 -4.04 -8.67
N GLY A 309 -16.54 -5.36 -8.67
CA GLY A 309 -16.14 -6.14 -9.84
C GLY A 309 -14.64 -6.17 -10.12
N CYS A 310 -13.81 -5.78 -9.15
CA CYS A 310 -12.36 -5.88 -9.28
C CYS A 310 -11.91 -7.33 -9.43
N THR A 311 -10.94 -7.59 -10.30
CA THR A 311 -10.29 -8.89 -10.47
C THR A 311 -9.05 -9.04 -9.60
N ALA A 312 -8.41 -7.91 -9.21
CA ALA A 312 -7.39 -7.85 -8.18
C ALA A 312 -7.54 -6.57 -7.35
N ALA A 313 -7.15 -6.62 -6.09
CA ALA A 313 -7.18 -5.46 -5.20
C ALA A 313 -6.13 -5.57 -4.11
N TYR A 314 -5.46 -4.46 -3.82
CA TYR A 314 -4.35 -4.42 -2.88
C TYR A 314 -4.48 -3.25 -1.89
N ASN A 315 -4.42 -3.59 -0.59
CA ASN A 315 -4.51 -2.60 0.48
C ASN A 315 -3.18 -1.87 0.65
N MET A 316 -3.22 -0.56 0.61
CA MET A 316 -2.10 0.35 0.86
C MET A 316 -2.06 0.79 2.33
N ASP A 317 -1.13 1.70 2.69
CA ASP A 317 -1.13 2.30 4.03
C ASP A 317 -2.49 2.95 4.32
N GLY A 318 -2.92 2.74 5.54
CA GLY A 318 -4.25 3.14 6.00
C GLY A 318 -4.23 4.13 7.16
N GLY A 319 -5.34 4.16 7.89
CA GLY A 319 -5.48 4.99 9.07
C GLY A 319 -5.43 6.48 8.73
N ASP A 320 -4.63 7.24 9.46
CA ASP A 320 -4.54 8.68 9.28
C ASP A 320 -3.77 9.08 8.00
N SER A 321 -3.14 8.12 7.30
CA SER A 321 -2.52 8.33 5.99
C SER A 321 -3.52 8.29 4.83
N SER A 322 -4.67 7.62 5.01
CA SER A 322 -5.68 7.46 3.95
C SER A 322 -6.17 8.79 3.42
N VAL A 323 -5.89 9.06 2.16
CA VAL A 323 -6.25 10.32 1.51
C VAL A 323 -6.53 10.09 0.01
N LEU A 324 -7.57 10.77 -0.49
CA LEU A 324 -7.84 10.95 -1.91
C LEU A 324 -7.79 12.45 -2.21
N ALA A 325 -6.98 12.83 -3.17
CA ALA A 325 -6.91 14.20 -3.69
C ALA A 325 -7.16 14.20 -5.20
N PHE A 326 -7.86 15.21 -5.67
CA PHE A 326 -8.20 15.40 -7.08
C PHE A 326 -8.18 16.88 -7.41
N ASP A 327 -7.60 17.24 -8.53
CA ASP A 327 -7.52 18.62 -9.03
C ASP A 327 -7.08 19.65 -7.98
N GLY A 328 -5.99 19.35 -7.28
CA GLY A 328 -5.41 20.23 -6.26
C GLY A 328 -6.20 20.29 -4.94
N GLN A 329 -7.22 19.45 -4.75
CA GLN A 329 -8.06 19.46 -3.56
C GLN A 329 -8.12 18.08 -2.89
N ARG A 330 -8.26 18.05 -1.56
CA ARG A 330 -8.58 16.82 -0.82
C ARG A 330 -10.05 16.50 -0.98
N VAL A 331 -10.36 15.42 -1.65
CA VAL A 331 -11.72 14.89 -1.82
C VAL A 331 -12.17 14.18 -0.55
N SER A 332 -11.34 13.30 -0.02
CA SER A 332 -11.59 12.65 1.27
C SER A 332 -11.28 13.59 2.44
N LYS A 333 -11.93 13.33 3.59
CA LYS A 333 -11.78 14.12 4.82
C LYS A 333 -11.14 13.26 5.91
N PRO A 334 -9.82 13.00 5.86
CA PRO A 334 -9.15 12.20 6.88
C PRO A 334 -9.31 12.83 8.26
N ARG A 335 -9.24 12.02 9.32
CA ARG A 335 -9.32 12.50 10.70
C ARG A 335 -8.20 13.51 11.03
N SER A 336 -7.02 13.28 10.48
CA SER A 336 -5.87 14.19 10.58
C SER A 336 -5.25 14.40 9.21
N ARG A 337 -4.55 15.53 9.02
CA ARG A 337 -3.76 15.80 7.81
C ARG A 337 -2.35 15.25 8.01
N ARG A 338 -2.22 13.93 7.94
CA ARG A 338 -0.92 13.29 8.06
C ARG A 338 -0.14 13.43 6.75
N SER A 339 1.12 13.82 6.85
CA SER A 339 2.07 13.75 5.74
C SER A 339 2.42 12.29 5.43
N VAL A 340 2.67 11.99 4.17
CA VAL A 340 2.94 10.65 3.64
C VAL A 340 4.33 10.58 3.02
N PRO A 341 5.03 9.43 3.11
CA PRO A 341 6.37 9.27 2.54
C PRO A 341 6.33 9.10 1.02
N ASP A 342 5.23 8.58 0.48
CA ASP A 342 5.05 8.33 -0.93
C ASP A 342 3.57 8.35 -1.34
N VAL A 343 3.35 8.47 -2.63
CA VAL A 343 2.03 8.57 -3.24
C VAL A 343 1.94 7.72 -4.50
N ILE A 344 0.69 7.35 -4.86
CA ILE A 344 0.31 6.79 -6.15
C ILE A 344 -0.59 7.83 -6.82
N TYR A 345 -0.39 8.09 -8.10
CA TYR A 345 -1.14 9.14 -8.77
C TYR A 345 -1.38 8.86 -10.25
N ILE A 346 -2.37 9.54 -10.79
CA ILE A 346 -2.70 9.60 -12.22
C ILE A 346 -2.33 10.99 -12.74
N CYS A 347 -1.69 11.02 -13.89
CA CYS A 347 -1.39 12.23 -14.65
C CYS A 347 -1.56 11.96 -16.15
N GLU A 348 -1.51 12.99 -16.98
CA GLU A 348 -1.36 12.79 -18.42
C GLU A 348 -0.07 12.02 -18.74
N PRO A 349 -0.02 11.23 -19.85
CA PRO A 349 1.14 10.42 -20.21
C PRO A 349 2.41 11.26 -20.29
N ARG A 350 3.50 10.73 -19.78
CA ARG A 350 4.82 11.37 -19.84
C ARG A 350 5.76 10.52 -20.66
N LYS A 351 6.47 11.14 -21.58
CA LYS A 351 7.58 10.45 -22.27
C LYS A 351 8.63 10.06 -21.26
N GLU A 352 8.99 8.78 -21.25
CA GLU A 352 10.16 8.32 -20.50
C GLU A 352 11.40 9.07 -21.01
N LYS A 353 12.22 9.58 -20.09
CA LYS A 353 13.46 10.30 -20.42
C LYS A 353 14.61 9.33 -20.61
#